data_11ca1d2ea40563dfc972a3aa7f666c1c
#
_entry.id   11ca1d2ea40563dfc972a3aa7f666c1c
#
_cell.length_a   1.000
_cell.length_b   1.000
_cell.length_c   1.000
_cell.angle_alpha   90.00
_cell.angle_beta   90.00
_cell.angle_gamma   90.00
#
_symmetry.space_group_name_H-M   'P 1'
#
loop_
_entity.id
_entity.type
_entity.pdbx_description
1 polymer ?
#
loop_
_entity_poly.entity_id
_entity_poly.type
_entity_poly.pdbx_seq_one_letter_code
_entity_poly.pdbx_strand_id
1 'polypeptide(L)'
;MLKKTVITSAVVSALLLSSSGIAAAVAGDKSGAQTPAASRLIMSSDSYGEIIGQFNSPDGAVVGATLPGKSVSFSIPVKKHHGQYLHFAFMHAASASEGWFFAPASEQGINLTGLMTEDGKPVDITEQIALFRAPAADQLVKVTADSGKLRLGAAAKFMTAKLTRHNGMFVISIKNISEGDYETPFSSGVWGVTGTAVRSFDHEPSSALSKLATTGHRGELYKLAQKKIPEQNNALSMELTRGAIKMAEEQMAGHKKIGSISGTAPTQGELEKKFAMAAAQMGARYYVITGLSNNNYAFGNADIYE
;
A
#
# COMPACT_ATOMS: atom_id res chain seq x y z
N MET A 1 -46.92 30.01 40.46
CA MET A 1 -46.91 28.75 41.24
C MET A 1 -45.90 27.81 40.64
N LEU A 2 -44.90 27.47 41.41
CA LEU A 2 -43.78 26.58 41.09
C LEU A 2 -44.24 25.13 40.90
N LYS A 3 -43.56 24.41 40.00
CA LYS A 3 -43.16 23.03 40.30
C LYS A 3 -41.83 22.73 39.60
N LYS A 4 -40.77 22.65 40.37
CA LYS A 4 -39.47 22.05 40.03
C LYS A 4 -39.63 20.54 40.01
N THR A 5 -39.14 19.89 38.98
CA THR A 5 -38.90 18.44 38.96
C THR A 5 -37.40 18.22 38.84
N VAL A 6 -36.84 17.68 39.88
CA VAL A 6 -35.46 17.19 39.97
C VAL A 6 -35.43 15.78 39.41
N ILE A 7 -34.55 15.50 38.46
CA ILE A 7 -34.26 14.14 38.02
C ILE A 7 -32.84 13.80 38.45
N THR A 8 -32.78 12.85 39.33
CA THR A 8 -31.56 12.31 39.95
C THR A 8 -30.83 11.39 38.98
N SER A 9 -29.54 11.65 38.79
CA SER A 9 -28.63 10.77 38.03
C SER A 9 -28.32 9.54 38.88
N ALA A 10 -28.54 8.35 38.31
CA ALA A 10 -28.04 7.10 38.87
C ALA A 10 -26.75 6.72 38.11
N VAL A 11 -25.65 6.74 38.83
CA VAL A 11 -24.37 6.19 38.39
C VAL A 11 -24.41 4.68 38.61
N VAL A 12 -24.29 3.90 37.56
CA VAL A 12 -24.07 2.46 37.65
C VAL A 12 -22.62 2.17 37.38
N SER A 13 -21.90 1.87 38.43
CA SER A 13 -20.55 1.31 38.36
C SER A 13 -20.66 -0.19 38.10
N ALA A 14 -20.15 -0.67 36.99
CA ALA A 14 -19.99 -2.11 36.72
C ALA A 14 -18.56 -2.54 37.03
N LEU A 15 -18.44 -3.46 37.96
CA LEU A 15 -17.22 -4.10 38.41
C LEU A 15 -16.66 -5.03 37.35
N LEU A 16 -15.37 -4.94 37.15
CA LEU A 16 -14.55 -5.90 36.40
C LEU A 16 -14.38 -7.19 37.23
N LEU A 17 -14.74 -8.31 36.67
CA LEU A 17 -14.36 -9.64 37.15
C LEU A 17 -13.36 -10.24 36.15
N SER A 18 -12.12 -10.31 36.59
CA SER A 18 -11.04 -11.07 35.98
C SER A 18 -11.25 -12.57 36.24
N SER A 19 -11.34 -13.38 35.23
CA SER A 19 -11.22 -14.84 35.33
C SER A 19 -9.91 -15.32 34.73
N SER A 20 -8.96 -15.60 35.58
CA SER A 20 -7.77 -16.39 35.33
C SER A 20 -8.16 -17.86 35.13
N GLY A 21 -8.00 -18.36 33.90
CA GLY A 21 -8.16 -19.78 33.56
C GLY A 21 -6.81 -20.50 33.61
N ILE A 22 -6.76 -21.50 34.41
CA ILE A 22 -5.61 -22.35 34.76
C ILE A 22 -5.21 -23.23 33.58
N ALA A 23 -3.90 -23.26 33.29
CA ALA A 23 -3.27 -24.20 32.38
C ALA A 23 -3.26 -25.62 33.00
N ALA A 24 -3.76 -26.61 32.30
CA ALA A 24 -3.50 -28.02 32.55
C ALA A 24 -2.37 -28.52 31.68
N ALA A 25 -1.28 -28.89 32.28
CA ALA A 25 -0.16 -29.57 31.64
C ALA A 25 -0.54 -31.04 31.37
N VAL A 26 -0.34 -31.50 30.14
CA VAL A 26 -0.24 -32.95 29.84
C VAL A 26 1.12 -33.18 29.18
N ALA A 27 1.90 -34.03 29.84
CA ALA A 27 3.21 -34.46 29.41
C ALA A 27 3.13 -35.64 28.44
N GLY A 28 4.10 -35.70 27.52
CA GLY A 28 4.55 -36.89 26.80
C GLY A 28 4.12 -36.91 25.32
N ASP A 29 4.97 -36.87 24.35
CA ASP A 29 5.98 -37.83 23.90
C ASP A 29 6.74 -37.30 22.67
N LYS A 30 7.82 -37.94 22.35
CA LYS A 30 8.97 -37.55 21.52
C LYS A 30 8.73 -37.58 20.02
N SER A 31 9.60 -36.80 19.33
CA SER A 31 10.04 -36.91 17.95
C SER A 31 9.09 -36.42 16.85
N GLY A 32 9.47 -35.33 16.25
CA GLY A 32 8.88 -34.87 14.97
C GLY A 32 9.45 -33.49 14.64
N ALA A 33 10.10 -33.38 13.50
CA ALA A 33 10.69 -32.17 12.98
C ALA A 33 9.82 -30.94 13.24
N GLN A 34 10.40 -29.94 13.90
CA GLN A 34 9.75 -28.64 14.07
C GLN A 34 9.66 -27.97 12.70
N THR A 35 8.52 -28.12 12.07
CA THR A 35 8.07 -27.18 11.04
C THR A 35 8.01 -25.79 11.70
N PRO A 36 8.68 -24.76 11.18
CA PRO A 36 8.52 -23.44 11.73
C PRO A 36 7.03 -23.10 11.64
N ALA A 37 6.41 -22.91 12.79
CA ALA A 37 5.03 -22.52 12.89
C ALA A 37 4.87 -21.26 12.04
N ALA A 38 4.15 -21.37 10.92
CA ALA A 38 3.63 -20.23 10.21
C ALA A 38 2.84 -19.44 11.27
N SER A 39 3.38 -18.30 11.68
CA SER A 39 2.72 -17.40 12.60
C SER A 39 1.44 -16.96 11.91
N ARG A 40 0.35 -17.69 12.18
CA ARG A 40 -0.98 -17.32 11.79
C ARG A 40 -1.31 -16.09 12.61
N LEU A 41 -1.09 -14.92 12.02
CA LEU A 41 -1.54 -13.67 12.59
C LEU A 41 -3.07 -13.73 12.62
N ILE A 42 -3.61 -14.21 13.76
CA ILE A 42 -5.05 -14.11 14.04
C ILE A 42 -5.25 -12.64 14.37
N MET A 43 -5.57 -11.88 13.33
CA MET A 43 -5.88 -10.48 13.45
C MET A 43 -7.25 -10.35 14.11
N SER A 44 -7.27 -9.98 15.38
CA SER A 44 -8.51 -9.54 16.01
C SER A 44 -9.01 -8.31 15.25
N SER A 45 -10.28 -8.31 14.88
CA SER A 45 -10.90 -7.36 13.96
C SER A 45 -10.93 -5.90 14.42
N ASP A 46 -10.46 -5.59 15.62
CA ASP A 46 -10.75 -4.31 16.28
C ASP A 46 -9.60 -3.30 16.35
N SER A 47 -8.39 -3.62 15.83
CA SER A 47 -7.19 -2.80 16.07
C SER A 47 -6.56 -2.16 14.83
N TYR A 48 -7.18 -2.19 13.66
CA TYR A 48 -6.53 -1.69 12.44
C TYR A 48 -6.91 -0.25 12.12
N GLY A 49 -6.27 0.69 12.77
CA GLY A 49 -6.39 2.11 12.41
C GLY A 49 -5.71 2.43 11.08
N GLU A 50 -4.44 2.14 10.97
CA GLU A 50 -3.60 2.65 9.87
C GLU A 50 -2.64 1.58 9.36
N ILE A 51 -2.45 1.51 8.04
CA ILE A 51 -1.51 0.64 7.34
C ILE A 51 -0.70 1.51 6.40
N ILE A 52 0.62 1.34 6.38
CA ILE A 52 1.51 2.05 5.46
C ILE A 52 2.31 1.05 4.64
N GLY A 53 2.45 1.31 3.37
CA GLY A 53 3.26 0.51 2.45
C GLY A 53 4.01 1.35 1.43
N GLN A 54 4.72 0.68 0.57
CA GLN A 54 5.46 1.29 -0.53
C GLN A 54 5.10 0.58 -1.83
N PHE A 55 5.26 1.27 -2.95
CA PHE A 55 5.14 0.65 -4.27
C PHE A 55 6.31 1.03 -5.17
N ASN A 56 6.65 0.10 -6.07
CA ASN A 56 7.61 0.27 -7.15
C ASN A 56 6.98 -0.27 -8.43
N SER A 57 7.36 0.28 -9.58
CA SER A 57 7.06 -0.38 -10.84
C SER A 57 7.87 -1.68 -10.95
N PRO A 58 7.24 -2.83 -11.21
CA PRO A 58 7.95 -4.10 -11.41
C PRO A 58 8.70 -4.16 -12.74
N ASP A 59 8.30 -3.38 -13.75
CA ASP A 59 8.72 -3.54 -15.15
C ASP A 59 9.67 -2.46 -15.67
N GLY A 60 10.23 -1.62 -14.80
CA GLY A 60 11.02 -0.48 -15.24
C GLY A 60 12.44 -0.84 -15.68
N ALA A 61 12.89 -0.34 -16.84
CA ALA A 61 14.31 -0.21 -17.17
C ALA A 61 15.05 0.66 -16.14
N VAL A 62 14.31 1.54 -15.45
CA VAL A 62 14.75 2.30 -14.28
C VAL A 62 14.05 1.72 -13.05
N VAL A 63 14.82 1.21 -12.11
CA VAL A 63 14.28 0.59 -10.89
C VAL A 63 13.39 1.58 -10.13
N GLY A 64 12.15 1.19 -9.93
CA GLY A 64 11.17 1.95 -9.14
C GLY A 64 10.38 3.01 -9.90
N ALA A 65 10.73 3.36 -11.13
CA ALA A 65 9.97 4.32 -11.93
C ALA A 65 8.89 3.64 -12.76
N THR A 66 7.71 4.25 -12.85
CA THR A 66 6.64 3.85 -13.77
C THR A 66 6.72 4.73 -15.00
N LEU A 67 7.32 4.21 -16.08
CA LEU A 67 7.49 4.92 -17.33
C LEU A 67 6.15 5.08 -18.08
N PRO A 68 6.02 6.04 -19.03
CA PRO A 68 4.88 6.12 -19.94
C PRO A 68 4.54 4.76 -20.57
N GLY A 69 3.28 4.41 -20.61
CA GLY A 69 2.77 3.12 -21.07
C GLY A 69 2.83 1.97 -20.05
N LYS A 70 3.55 2.12 -18.92
CA LYS A 70 3.71 1.11 -17.87
C LYS A 70 2.70 1.30 -16.72
N SER A 71 2.56 0.25 -15.91
CA SER A 71 1.65 0.24 -14.76
C SER A 71 2.36 -0.16 -13.48
N VAL A 72 1.82 0.30 -12.36
CA VAL A 72 2.17 -0.15 -11.02
C VAL A 72 0.88 -0.47 -10.27
N SER A 73 0.93 -1.49 -9.41
CA SER A 73 -0.21 -1.85 -8.56
C SER A 73 0.25 -2.13 -7.14
N PHE A 74 -0.64 -1.90 -6.19
CA PHE A 74 -0.46 -2.28 -4.79
C PHE A 74 -1.79 -2.71 -4.18
N SER A 75 -1.74 -3.54 -3.14
CA SER A 75 -2.91 -4.15 -2.54
C SER A 75 -3.07 -3.75 -1.08
N ILE A 76 -4.31 -3.57 -0.66
CA ILE A 76 -4.71 -3.13 0.69
C ILE A 76 -5.77 -4.11 1.21
N PRO A 77 -5.62 -4.69 2.41
CA PRO A 77 -6.65 -5.54 2.99
C PRO A 77 -7.98 -4.80 3.18
N VAL A 78 -9.09 -5.41 2.72
CA VAL A 78 -10.44 -4.86 2.94
C VAL A 78 -10.86 -5.06 4.38
N LYS A 79 -11.32 -4.00 5.03
CA LYS A 79 -11.93 -4.03 6.37
C LYS A 79 -13.45 -3.95 6.27
N LYS A 80 -14.15 -4.92 6.85
CA LYS A 80 -15.60 -5.05 6.67
C LYS A 80 -16.43 -4.01 7.44
N HIS A 81 -15.91 -3.44 8.52
CA HIS A 81 -16.72 -2.65 9.47
C HIS A 81 -16.13 -1.28 9.83
N HIS A 82 -15.09 -0.84 9.13
CA HIS A 82 -14.41 0.43 9.39
C HIS A 82 -14.22 1.21 8.10
N GLY A 83 -14.19 2.51 8.20
CA GLY A 83 -13.77 3.37 7.09
C GLY A 83 -12.33 3.03 6.66
N GLN A 84 -12.07 3.15 5.37
CA GLN A 84 -10.72 3.04 4.82
C GLN A 84 -10.50 4.19 3.85
N TYR A 85 -9.55 5.05 4.18
CA TYR A 85 -9.19 6.22 3.40
C TYR A 85 -7.76 6.06 2.91
N LEU A 86 -7.59 6.01 1.59
CA LEU A 86 -6.30 5.82 0.94
C LEU A 86 -5.57 7.14 0.79
N HIS A 87 -4.35 7.17 1.27
CA HIS A 87 -3.35 8.20 1.07
C HIS A 87 -2.19 7.67 0.26
N PHE A 88 -1.59 8.49 -0.59
CA PHE A 88 -0.36 8.14 -1.29
C PHE A 88 0.36 9.39 -1.79
N ALA A 89 1.66 9.24 -2.05
CA ALA A 89 2.46 10.25 -2.73
C ALA A 89 3.50 9.59 -3.64
N PHE A 90 3.65 10.10 -4.86
CA PHE A 90 4.71 9.75 -5.80
C PHE A 90 5.03 10.93 -6.72
N MET A 91 6.30 11.06 -7.08
CA MET A 91 6.80 12.23 -7.82
C MET A 91 6.36 12.21 -9.29
N HIS A 92 6.06 13.40 -9.82
CA HIS A 92 6.06 13.73 -11.24
C HIS A 92 7.51 13.99 -11.66
N ALA A 93 8.20 12.98 -12.21
CA ALA A 93 9.65 13.01 -12.33
C ALA A 93 10.21 14.13 -13.22
N ALA A 94 9.47 14.53 -14.27
CA ALA A 94 9.88 15.65 -15.11
C ALA A 94 9.92 17.00 -14.39
N SER A 95 9.32 17.11 -13.19
CA SER A 95 9.32 18.35 -12.41
C SER A 95 10.62 18.61 -11.65
N ALA A 96 11.44 17.57 -11.43
CA ALA A 96 12.71 17.69 -10.70
C ALA A 96 12.61 18.59 -9.44
N SER A 97 13.42 19.64 -9.33
CA SER A 97 13.43 20.55 -8.19
C SER A 97 12.16 21.38 -8.01
N GLU A 98 11.26 21.46 -9.00
CA GLU A 98 9.95 22.10 -8.83
C GLU A 98 9.07 21.32 -7.84
N GLY A 99 9.38 20.03 -7.63
CA GLY A 99 8.79 19.21 -6.59
C GLY A 99 7.31 18.91 -6.79
N TRP A 100 6.87 18.66 -8.03
CA TRP A 100 5.51 18.22 -8.29
C TRP A 100 5.35 16.74 -7.96
N PHE A 101 4.22 16.41 -7.36
CA PHE A 101 3.89 15.04 -7.02
C PHE A 101 2.37 14.81 -7.09
N PHE A 102 1.99 13.55 -7.23
CA PHE A 102 0.59 13.13 -7.23
C PHE A 102 0.20 12.62 -5.85
N ALA A 103 -0.98 13.05 -5.40
CA ALA A 103 -1.62 12.62 -4.17
C ALA A 103 -3.15 12.62 -4.34
N PRO A 104 -3.93 12.05 -3.41
CA PRO A 104 -5.37 12.25 -3.38
C PRO A 104 -5.75 13.72 -3.48
N ALA A 105 -6.78 14.05 -4.24
CA ALA A 105 -7.24 15.45 -4.38
C ALA A 105 -7.79 16.02 -3.06
N SER A 106 -8.30 15.13 -2.20
CA SER A 106 -8.77 15.44 -0.84
C SER A 106 -7.67 15.17 0.18
N GLU A 107 -7.44 16.11 1.07
CA GLU A 107 -6.54 15.94 2.23
C GLU A 107 -6.97 14.79 3.16
N GLN A 108 -8.21 14.36 3.07
CA GLN A 108 -8.79 13.26 3.84
C GLN A 108 -8.56 11.88 3.19
N GLY A 109 -7.87 11.85 2.06
CA GLY A 109 -7.67 10.62 1.28
C GLY A 109 -8.86 10.22 0.42
N ILE A 110 -8.71 9.11 -0.30
CA ILE A 110 -9.75 8.49 -1.13
C ILE A 110 -10.55 7.50 -0.27
N ASN A 111 -11.85 7.70 -0.15
CA ASN A 111 -12.74 6.82 0.63
C ASN A 111 -12.95 5.48 -0.09
N LEU A 112 -12.11 4.49 0.18
CA LEU A 112 -12.22 3.14 -0.40
C LEU A 112 -13.51 2.42 0.01
N THR A 113 -13.98 2.64 1.23
CA THR A 113 -15.22 2.02 1.74
C THR A 113 -16.44 2.56 1.01
N GLY A 114 -16.46 3.87 0.72
CA GLY A 114 -17.53 4.51 -0.05
C GLY A 114 -17.56 4.09 -1.53
N LEU A 115 -16.44 3.61 -2.04
CA LEU A 115 -16.27 3.11 -3.41
C LEU A 115 -16.41 1.58 -3.51
N MET A 116 -16.98 0.93 -2.49
CA MET A 116 -17.13 -0.53 -2.49
C MET A 116 -17.87 -0.99 -3.73
N THR A 117 -17.21 -1.77 -4.54
CA THR A 117 -17.68 -2.35 -5.78
C THR A 117 -17.90 -3.85 -5.61
N GLU A 118 -18.63 -4.44 -6.53
CA GLU A 118 -18.71 -5.89 -6.68
C GLU A 118 -17.31 -6.46 -6.92
N ASP A 119 -17.06 -7.67 -6.41
CA ASP A 119 -15.77 -8.33 -6.55
C ASP A 119 -15.38 -8.46 -8.04
N GLY A 120 -14.17 -8.06 -8.37
CA GLY A 120 -13.63 -8.08 -9.72
C GLY A 120 -14.03 -6.90 -10.63
N LYS A 121 -14.98 -6.03 -10.25
CA LYS A 121 -15.33 -4.85 -11.05
C LYS A 121 -14.42 -3.66 -10.74
N PRO A 122 -13.69 -3.10 -11.73
CA PRO A 122 -12.87 -1.92 -11.50
C PRO A 122 -13.72 -0.65 -11.41
N VAL A 123 -13.37 0.23 -10.47
CA VAL A 123 -13.86 1.60 -10.36
C VAL A 123 -12.73 2.55 -10.73
N ASP A 124 -13.02 3.53 -11.59
CA ASP A 124 -12.05 4.58 -11.93
C ASP A 124 -11.96 5.59 -10.77
N ILE A 125 -10.76 5.81 -10.28
CA ILE A 125 -10.45 6.77 -9.21
C ILE A 125 -9.51 7.89 -9.70
N THR A 126 -9.29 7.99 -10.99
CA THR A 126 -8.34 8.94 -11.60
C THR A 126 -8.64 10.38 -11.21
N GLU A 127 -9.91 10.78 -11.22
CA GLU A 127 -10.31 12.15 -10.88
C GLU A 127 -10.18 12.49 -9.39
N GLN A 128 -9.98 11.48 -8.55
CA GLN A 128 -9.70 11.66 -7.12
C GLN A 128 -8.21 11.92 -6.83
N ILE A 129 -7.39 12.07 -7.87
CA ILE A 129 -5.96 12.35 -7.80
C ILE A 129 -5.69 13.76 -8.31
N ALA A 130 -4.77 14.46 -7.68
CA ALA A 130 -4.36 15.80 -8.09
C ALA A 130 -2.84 16.00 -8.00
N LEU A 131 -2.35 17.06 -8.66
CA LEU A 131 -0.98 17.52 -8.58
C LEU A 131 -0.81 18.51 -7.44
N PHE A 132 0.21 18.27 -6.64
CA PHE A 132 0.69 19.13 -5.57
C PHE A 132 2.16 19.47 -5.79
N ARG A 133 2.64 20.48 -5.08
CA ARG A 133 4.02 20.94 -5.12
C ARG A 133 4.58 21.06 -3.71
N ALA A 134 5.76 20.44 -3.49
CA ALA A 134 6.48 20.46 -2.22
C ALA A 134 8.00 20.67 -2.49
N PRO A 135 8.43 21.84 -2.96
CA PRO A 135 9.85 22.09 -3.29
C PRO A 135 10.73 22.25 -2.05
N ALA A 136 10.14 22.55 -0.89
CA ALA A 136 10.81 22.72 0.39
C ALA A 136 10.00 22.10 1.53
N ALA A 137 10.65 21.89 2.67
CA ALA A 137 10.09 21.17 3.82
C ALA A 137 8.82 21.79 4.44
N ASP A 138 8.67 23.07 4.33
CA ASP A 138 7.56 23.89 4.85
C ASP A 138 6.54 24.28 3.78
N GLN A 139 6.75 23.85 2.54
CA GLN A 139 5.92 24.22 1.41
C GLN A 139 5.13 23.02 0.91
N LEU A 140 3.82 23.16 0.90
CA LEU A 140 2.89 22.24 0.27
C LEU A 140 1.70 23.02 -0.26
N VAL A 141 1.57 23.03 -1.58
CA VAL A 141 0.46 23.72 -2.25
C VAL A 141 -0.06 22.86 -3.41
N LYS A 142 -1.35 23.00 -3.73
CA LYS A 142 -1.91 22.42 -4.94
C LYS A 142 -1.37 23.17 -6.16
N VAL A 143 -0.97 22.47 -7.20
CA VAL A 143 -0.55 23.10 -8.47
C VAL A 143 -1.75 23.72 -9.14
N THR A 144 -1.65 25.01 -9.49
CA THR A 144 -2.74 25.80 -10.08
C THR A 144 -2.39 26.43 -11.43
N ALA A 145 -1.14 26.32 -11.86
CA ALA A 145 -0.65 26.89 -13.13
C ALA A 145 0.52 26.07 -13.68
N ASP A 146 0.78 26.24 -14.97
CA ASP A 146 2.00 25.77 -15.63
C ASP A 146 3.25 26.36 -14.99
N SER A 147 4.37 25.63 -15.05
CA SER A 147 5.69 26.11 -14.60
C SER A 147 6.77 25.77 -15.62
N GLY A 148 7.27 26.76 -16.33
CA GLY A 148 8.25 26.55 -17.40
C GLY A 148 7.72 25.61 -18.50
N LYS A 149 8.34 24.42 -18.60
CA LYS A 149 7.90 23.38 -19.53
C LYS A 149 6.85 22.44 -18.94
N LEU A 150 6.60 22.54 -17.63
CA LEU A 150 5.63 21.69 -16.96
C LEU A 150 4.21 22.17 -17.25
N ARG A 151 3.34 21.26 -17.64
CA ARG A 151 1.94 21.56 -17.92
C ARG A 151 1.04 21.08 -16.79
N LEU A 152 0.25 21.99 -16.28
CA LEU A 152 -0.86 21.63 -15.39
C LEU A 152 -1.91 20.87 -16.18
N GLY A 153 -2.34 19.75 -15.63
CA GLY A 153 -3.42 18.94 -16.19
C GLY A 153 -4.19 18.20 -15.11
N ALA A 154 -5.43 17.80 -15.43
CA ALA A 154 -6.13 16.82 -14.63
C ALA A 154 -5.33 15.51 -14.62
N ALA A 155 -5.46 14.70 -13.56
CA ALA A 155 -4.73 13.43 -13.44
C ALA A 155 -4.92 12.52 -14.67
N ALA A 156 -6.07 12.57 -15.33
CA ALA A 156 -6.36 11.84 -16.56
C ALA A 156 -5.47 12.19 -17.77
N LYS A 157 -4.70 13.29 -17.72
CA LYS A 157 -3.65 13.59 -18.71
C LYS A 157 -2.38 12.79 -18.48
N PHE A 158 -2.17 12.31 -17.26
CA PHE A 158 -0.96 11.62 -16.84
C PHE A 158 -1.19 10.13 -16.61
N MET A 159 -2.36 9.75 -16.09
CA MET A 159 -2.61 8.38 -15.68
C MET A 159 -4.06 7.94 -15.82
N THR A 160 -4.27 6.63 -15.78
CA THR A 160 -5.53 6.03 -15.35
C THR A 160 -5.28 5.29 -14.03
N ALA A 161 -6.12 5.53 -13.03
CA ALA A 161 -6.05 4.86 -11.74
C ALA A 161 -7.35 4.12 -11.48
N LYS A 162 -7.24 2.83 -11.17
CA LYS A 162 -8.40 1.95 -10.96
C LYS A 162 -8.30 1.27 -9.61
N LEU A 163 -9.42 1.18 -8.93
CA LEU A 163 -9.64 0.39 -7.74
C LEU A 163 -10.42 -0.85 -8.12
N THR A 164 -9.90 -2.03 -7.78
CA THR A 164 -10.63 -3.30 -7.93
C THR A 164 -10.64 -4.01 -6.59
N ARG A 165 -11.78 -4.60 -6.22
CA ARG A 165 -11.84 -5.50 -5.07
C ARG A 165 -11.62 -6.93 -5.56
N HIS A 166 -10.70 -7.65 -4.95
CA HIS A 166 -10.42 -9.04 -5.28
C HIS A 166 -9.89 -9.81 -4.06
N ASN A 167 -10.47 -10.97 -3.76
CA ASN A 167 -10.03 -11.85 -2.67
C ASN A 167 -9.84 -11.14 -1.31
N GLY A 168 -10.76 -10.26 -0.93
CA GLY A 168 -10.64 -9.52 0.33
C GLY A 168 -9.58 -8.42 0.34
N MET A 169 -9.05 -8.04 -0.83
CA MET A 169 -8.10 -6.95 -1.01
C MET A 169 -8.71 -5.87 -1.91
N PHE A 170 -8.38 -4.63 -1.64
CA PHE A 170 -8.44 -3.56 -2.62
C PHE A 170 -7.13 -3.56 -3.41
N VAL A 171 -7.22 -3.67 -4.71
CA VAL A 171 -6.07 -3.55 -5.64
C VAL A 171 -6.18 -2.20 -6.33
N ILE A 172 -5.20 -1.36 -6.10
CA ILE A 172 -5.04 -0.07 -6.78
C ILE A 172 -4.05 -0.27 -7.93
N SER A 173 -4.48 0.02 -9.15
CA SER A 173 -3.64 -0.05 -10.34
C SER A 173 -3.54 1.33 -10.97
N ILE A 174 -2.32 1.82 -11.14
CA ILE A 174 -2.00 3.11 -11.77
C ILE A 174 -1.23 2.83 -13.05
N LYS A 175 -1.81 3.21 -14.20
CA LYS A 175 -1.14 3.17 -15.50
C LYS A 175 -0.71 4.57 -15.87
N ASN A 176 0.57 4.75 -16.16
CA ASN A 176 1.09 5.98 -16.73
C ASN A 176 0.71 6.05 -18.21
N ILE A 177 -0.10 7.03 -18.57
CA ILE A 177 -0.54 7.31 -19.95
C ILE A 177 -0.05 8.66 -20.45
N SER A 178 0.87 9.28 -19.71
CA SER A 178 1.40 10.60 -20.07
C SER A 178 2.13 10.58 -21.40
N GLU A 179 1.91 11.61 -22.21
CA GLU A 179 2.49 11.77 -23.53
C GLU A 179 2.63 13.27 -23.92
N GLY A 180 3.48 13.54 -24.88
CA GLY A 180 3.71 14.89 -25.41
C GLY A 180 4.14 15.87 -24.33
N ASP A 181 3.48 17.02 -24.25
CA ASP A 181 3.77 18.07 -23.25
C ASP A 181 3.53 17.63 -21.80
N TYR A 182 2.80 16.54 -21.57
CA TYR A 182 2.50 15.95 -20.27
C TYR A 182 3.39 14.78 -19.92
N GLU A 183 4.29 14.37 -20.82
CA GLU A 183 5.11 13.18 -20.64
C GLU A 183 5.97 13.26 -19.38
N THR A 184 5.82 12.28 -18.48
CA THR A 184 6.61 12.20 -17.25
C THR A 184 6.65 10.77 -16.72
N PRO A 185 7.79 10.25 -16.32
CA PRO A 185 7.84 9.07 -15.46
C PRO A 185 7.25 9.38 -14.08
N PHE A 186 6.72 8.37 -13.41
CA PHE A 186 6.36 8.46 -11.99
C PHE A 186 7.43 7.78 -11.15
N SER A 187 7.80 8.37 -10.02
CA SER A 187 8.69 7.69 -9.10
C SER A 187 7.99 6.51 -8.41
N SER A 188 8.76 5.71 -7.71
CA SER A 188 8.20 4.87 -6.64
C SER A 188 7.51 5.74 -5.59
N GLY A 189 6.54 5.18 -4.87
CA GLY A 189 5.72 5.94 -3.94
C GLY A 189 5.53 5.29 -2.58
N VAL A 190 4.89 6.05 -1.71
CA VAL A 190 4.38 5.61 -0.40
C VAL A 190 2.86 5.63 -0.47
N TRP A 191 2.21 4.63 0.08
CA TRP A 191 0.77 4.61 0.30
C TRP A 191 0.45 4.34 1.77
N GLY A 192 -0.71 4.75 2.21
CA GLY A 192 -1.21 4.49 3.55
C GLY A 192 -2.72 4.46 3.58
N VAL A 193 -3.27 3.82 4.60
CA VAL A 193 -4.71 3.75 4.84
C VAL A 193 -5.00 4.19 6.26
N THR A 194 -5.88 5.17 6.40
CA THR A 194 -6.40 5.60 7.69
C THR A 194 -7.82 5.07 7.90
N GLY A 195 -8.19 4.82 9.16
CA GLY A 195 -9.52 4.35 9.52
C GLY A 195 -10.60 5.43 9.51
N THR A 196 -10.19 6.70 9.48
CA THR A 196 -11.04 7.89 9.49
C THR A 196 -10.57 8.89 8.44
N ALA A 197 -11.47 9.81 8.06
CA ALA A 197 -11.19 10.90 7.12
C ALA A 197 -10.31 11.96 7.79
N VAL A 198 -8.99 11.82 7.73
CA VAL A 198 -8.03 12.73 8.35
C VAL A 198 -6.93 13.11 7.35
N ARG A 199 -6.28 14.25 7.58
CA ARG A 199 -5.07 14.63 6.87
C ARG A 199 -3.93 13.67 7.23
N SER A 200 -3.10 13.28 6.25
CA SER A 200 -2.00 12.35 6.46
C SER A 200 -0.69 12.85 5.79
N PHE A 201 0.33 11.99 5.78
CA PHE A 201 1.69 12.30 5.32
C PHE A 201 1.79 12.93 3.92
N ASP A 202 0.85 12.66 3.05
CA ASP A 202 0.75 13.16 1.68
C ASP A 202 0.25 14.60 1.58
N HIS A 203 -0.34 15.11 2.65
CA HIS A 203 -0.85 16.48 2.77
C HIS A 203 -0.25 17.25 3.96
N GLU A 204 0.77 16.71 4.63
CA GLU A 204 1.52 17.37 5.67
C GLU A 204 2.88 17.84 5.15
N PRO A 205 3.18 19.16 5.18
CA PRO A 205 4.49 19.66 4.79
C PRO A 205 5.60 19.00 5.62
N SER A 206 6.63 18.49 4.96
CA SER A 206 7.78 17.86 5.63
C SER A 206 8.98 17.78 4.70
N SER A 207 10.18 17.71 5.28
CA SER A 207 11.40 17.44 4.51
C SER A 207 11.36 16.11 3.77
N ALA A 208 10.68 15.12 4.34
CA ALA A 208 10.52 13.79 3.75
C ALA A 208 9.62 13.82 2.51
N LEU A 209 8.50 14.57 2.55
CA LEU A 209 7.61 14.77 1.41
C LEU A 209 8.31 15.59 0.31
N SER A 210 8.99 16.68 0.69
CA SER A 210 9.78 17.48 -0.24
C SER A 210 10.86 16.65 -0.94
N LYS A 211 11.56 15.78 -0.22
CA LYS A 211 12.57 14.88 -0.79
C LYS A 211 11.96 13.88 -1.78
N LEU A 212 10.79 13.29 -1.46
CA LEU A 212 10.06 12.48 -2.43
C LEU A 212 9.70 13.30 -3.67
N ALA A 213 9.13 14.48 -3.49
CA ALA A 213 8.62 15.32 -4.57
C ALA A 213 9.72 15.85 -5.50
N THR A 214 10.92 16.12 -4.98
CA THR A 214 12.04 16.71 -5.74
C THR A 214 13.02 15.68 -6.29
N THR A 215 13.14 14.51 -5.66
CA THR A 215 14.17 13.51 -6.02
C THR A 215 13.62 12.11 -6.26
N GLY A 216 12.34 11.86 -5.98
CA GLY A 216 11.73 10.55 -6.05
C GLY A 216 12.12 9.58 -4.91
N HIS A 217 12.90 10.03 -3.93
CA HIS A 217 13.35 9.19 -2.81
C HIS A 217 12.29 9.09 -1.72
N ARG A 218 11.55 7.99 -1.71
CA ARG A 218 10.43 7.75 -0.79
C ARG A 218 10.81 7.30 0.63
N GLY A 219 12.06 6.84 0.85
CA GLY A 219 12.45 6.13 2.07
C GLY A 219 12.24 6.93 3.36
N GLU A 220 12.48 8.24 3.34
CA GLU A 220 12.27 9.10 4.50
C GLU A 220 10.79 9.33 4.77
N LEU A 221 9.99 9.53 3.72
CA LEU A 221 8.54 9.67 3.86
C LEU A 221 7.90 8.39 4.42
N TYR A 222 8.35 7.23 3.96
CA TYR A 222 7.92 5.95 4.50
C TYR A 222 8.25 5.81 5.98
N LYS A 223 9.48 6.12 6.38
CA LYS A 223 9.90 6.10 7.80
C LYS A 223 9.10 7.08 8.66
N LEU A 224 8.82 8.29 8.14
CA LEU A 224 8.01 9.28 8.83
C LEU A 224 6.59 8.77 9.06
N ALA A 225 5.97 8.21 8.03
CA ALA A 225 4.64 7.66 8.12
C ALA A 225 4.56 6.47 9.09
N GLN A 226 5.55 5.55 9.07
CA GLN A 226 5.61 4.42 9.99
C GLN A 226 5.66 4.81 11.47
N LYS A 227 6.28 5.94 11.81
CA LYS A 227 6.33 6.41 13.22
C LYS A 227 4.97 6.77 13.80
N LYS A 228 3.97 7.02 12.95
CA LYS A 228 2.61 7.38 13.36
C LYS A 228 1.71 6.16 13.54
N ILE A 229 2.17 4.96 13.22
CA ILE A 229 1.38 3.73 13.23
C ILE A 229 1.65 2.95 14.52
N PRO A 230 0.62 2.38 15.18
CA PRO A 230 0.81 1.43 16.27
C PRO A 230 1.64 0.22 15.85
N GLU A 231 2.43 -0.37 16.77
CA GLU A 231 3.36 -1.47 16.46
C GLU A 231 2.73 -2.64 15.70
N GLN A 232 1.49 -3.00 16.02
CA GLN A 232 0.76 -4.09 15.35
C GLN A 232 0.51 -3.79 13.86
N ASN A 233 0.20 -2.55 13.55
CA ASN A 233 0.01 -2.12 12.16
C ASN A 233 1.34 -1.99 11.41
N ASN A 234 2.42 -1.63 12.12
CA ASN A 234 3.77 -1.63 11.56
C ASN A 234 4.20 -3.03 11.10
N ALA A 235 3.92 -4.06 11.88
CA ALA A 235 4.23 -5.44 11.49
C ALA A 235 3.55 -5.83 10.17
N LEU A 236 2.24 -5.52 10.02
CA LEU A 236 1.50 -5.75 8.78
C LEU A 236 2.06 -4.93 7.61
N SER A 237 2.37 -3.65 7.83
CA SER A 237 2.98 -2.79 6.80
C SER A 237 4.33 -3.32 6.34
N MET A 238 5.14 -3.82 7.25
CA MET A 238 6.44 -4.44 6.93
C MET A 238 6.27 -5.74 6.13
N GLU A 239 5.26 -6.56 6.46
CA GLU A 239 4.96 -7.78 5.72
C GLU A 239 4.54 -7.47 4.28
N LEU A 240 3.61 -6.55 4.08
CA LEU A 240 3.20 -6.08 2.75
C LEU A 240 4.35 -5.46 1.94
N THR A 241 5.34 -4.88 2.62
CA THR A 241 6.51 -4.25 1.98
C THR A 241 7.61 -5.25 1.65
N ARG A 242 7.74 -6.34 2.43
CA ARG A 242 8.72 -7.40 2.18
C ARG A 242 8.41 -8.20 0.92
N GLY A 243 7.18 -8.18 0.47
CA GLY A 243 6.71 -8.97 -0.65
C GLY A 243 6.19 -10.34 -0.22
N ALA A 244 5.73 -11.11 -1.20
CA ALA A 244 5.29 -12.48 -1.00
C ALA A 244 6.48 -13.41 -0.65
N ILE A 245 6.18 -14.51 0.01
CA ILE A 245 7.18 -15.50 0.46
C ILE A 245 7.46 -16.47 -0.69
N LYS A 246 8.75 -16.67 -1.02
CA LYS A 246 9.16 -17.72 -1.96
C LYS A 246 8.98 -19.09 -1.32
N MET A 247 8.30 -19.98 -2.03
CA MET A 247 8.03 -21.33 -1.60
C MET A 247 8.51 -22.33 -2.66
N ALA A 248 8.68 -23.57 -2.26
CA ALA A 248 8.85 -24.69 -3.20
C ALA A 248 7.48 -25.19 -3.70
N GLU A 249 7.44 -25.77 -4.90
CA GLU A 249 6.18 -26.21 -5.52
C GLU A 249 5.43 -27.24 -4.66
N GLU A 250 6.15 -28.12 -4.00
CA GLU A 250 5.58 -29.15 -3.12
C GLU A 250 4.86 -28.58 -1.89
N GLN A 251 5.21 -27.35 -1.50
CA GLN A 251 4.60 -26.66 -0.36
C GLN A 251 3.28 -25.96 -0.71
N MET A 252 2.94 -25.91 -2.01
CA MET A 252 1.73 -25.24 -2.49
C MET A 252 0.48 -26.11 -2.47
N ALA A 253 0.58 -27.35 -2.03
CA ALA A 253 -0.57 -28.24 -1.89
C ALA A 253 -1.63 -27.60 -0.96
N GLY A 254 -2.83 -27.36 -1.49
CA GLY A 254 -3.93 -26.69 -0.77
C GLY A 254 -3.96 -25.16 -0.88
N HIS A 255 -2.96 -24.53 -1.49
CA HIS A 255 -3.00 -23.11 -1.81
C HIS A 255 -3.61 -22.87 -3.19
N LYS A 256 -4.38 -21.80 -3.31
CA LYS A 256 -5.02 -21.42 -4.57
C LYS A 256 -4.09 -20.56 -5.41
N LYS A 257 -3.76 -21.03 -6.61
CA LYS A 257 -3.06 -20.22 -7.61
C LYS A 257 -3.96 -19.08 -8.07
N ILE A 258 -3.46 -17.84 -7.95
CA ILE A 258 -4.19 -16.62 -8.34
C ILE A 258 -3.64 -15.94 -9.59
N GLY A 259 -2.47 -16.39 -10.07
CA GLY A 259 -1.89 -15.84 -11.29
C GLY A 259 -0.47 -16.34 -11.55
N SER A 260 0.17 -15.71 -12.52
CA SER A 260 1.60 -15.89 -12.86
C SER A 260 2.22 -14.55 -13.20
N ILE A 261 3.50 -14.40 -12.90
CA ILE A 261 4.32 -13.22 -13.18
C ILE A 261 5.57 -13.62 -13.92
N SER A 262 6.11 -12.70 -14.75
CA SER A 262 7.38 -12.87 -15.42
C SER A 262 8.23 -11.60 -15.25
N GLY A 263 9.55 -11.73 -15.35
CA GLY A 263 10.40 -10.56 -15.21
C GLY A 263 11.86 -10.84 -15.54
N THR A 264 12.62 -9.74 -15.60
CA THR A 264 14.06 -9.75 -15.78
C THR A 264 14.74 -8.87 -14.74
N ALA A 265 15.97 -9.21 -14.36
CA ALA A 265 16.81 -8.41 -13.50
C ALA A 265 18.30 -8.66 -13.79
N PRO A 266 19.21 -7.76 -13.39
CA PRO A 266 20.64 -7.98 -13.52
C PRO A 266 21.13 -9.25 -12.80
N THR A 267 20.52 -9.59 -11.67
CA THR A 267 20.87 -10.78 -10.89
C THR A 267 19.62 -11.57 -10.47
N GLN A 268 19.80 -12.86 -10.18
CA GLN A 268 18.72 -13.71 -9.67
C GLN A 268 18.12 -13.15 -8.37
N GLY A 269 18.96 -12.67 -7.43
CA GLY A 269 18.46 -12.12 -6.17
C GLY A 269 17.60 -10.87 -6.35
N GLU A 270 17.89 -10.04 -7.35
CA GLU A 270 17.05 -8.89 -7.69
C GLU A 270 15.76 -9.33 -8.39
N LEU A 271 15.82 -10.37 -9.23
CA LEU A 271 14.62 -10.94 -9.86
C LEU A 271 13.68 -11.52 -8.80
N GLU A 272 14.21 -12.26 -7.82
CA GLU A 272 13.43 -12.81 -6.72
C GLU A 272 12.77 -11.71 -5.88
N LYS A 273 13.48 -10.61 -5.60
CA LYS A 273 12.89 -9.43 -4.94
C LYS A 273 11.76 -8.81 -5.77
N LYS A 274 11.93 -8.72 -7.09
CA LYS A 274 10.88 -8.25 -8.00
C LYS A 274 9.66 -9.14 -7.95
N PHE A 275 9.84 -10.46 -8.00
CA PHE A 275 8.74 -11.42 -7.90
C PHE A 275 8.02 -11.32 -6.55
N ALA A 276 8.76 -11.27 -5.45
CA ALA A 276 8.18 -11.11 -4.12
C ALA A 276 7.28 -9.87 -4.04
N MET A 277 7.76 -8.75 -4.56
CA MET A 277 7.01 -7.49 -4.55
C MET A 277 5.82 -7.49 -5.50
N ALA A 278 5.99 -8.00 -6.72
CA ALA A 278 4.92 -8.08 -7.70
C ALA A 278 3.80 -9.04 -7.21
N ALA A 279 4.17 -10.18 -6.65
CA ALA A 279 3.22 -11.13 -6.07
C ALA A 279 2.42 -10.50 -4.92
N ALA A 280 3.09 -9.83 -3.98
CA ALA A 280 2.41 -9.13 -2.88
C ALA A 280 1.48 -8.02 -3.38
N GLN A 281 1.89 -7.26 -4.41
CA GLN A 281 1.04 -6.24 -5.03
C GLN A 281 -0.21 -6.81 -5.71
N MET A 282 -0.16 -8.07 -6.15
CA MET A 282 -1.30 -8.80 -6.70
C MET A 282 -2.13 -9.53 -5.63
N GLY A 283 -1.83 -9.32 -4.36
CA GLY A 283 -2.52 -9.94 -3.23
C GLY A 283 -2.08 -11.37 -2.92
N ALA A 284 -0.98 -11.84 -3.52
CA ALA A 284 -0.42 -13.14 -3.23
C ALA A 284 0.38 -13.13 -1.92
N ARG A 285 0.25 -14.20 -1.14
CA ARG A 285 1.10 -14.46 0.03
C ARG A 285 2.37 -15.21 -0.33
N TYR A 286 2.28 -16.04 -1.37
CA TYR A 286 3.36 -16.94 -1.76
C TYR A 286 3.62 -16.84 -3.26
N TYR A 287 4.84 -17.15 -3.65
CA TYR A 287 5.19 -17.35 -5.05
C TYR A 287 6.16 -18.52 -5.21
N VAL A 288 6.07 -19.19 -6.35
CA VAL A 288 6.93 -20.30 -6.75
C VAL A 288 7.58 -19.95 -8.07
N ILE A 289 8.91 -20.02 -8.14
CA ILE A 289 9.61 -19.82 -9.41
C ILE A 289 9.44 -21.08 -10.26
N THR A 290 8.78 -20.94 -11.42
CA THR A 290 8.51 -22.03 -12.36
C THR A 290 9.50 -22.09 -13.50
N GLY A 291 10.27 -21.05 -13.72
CA GLY A 291 11.34 -21.00 -14.73
C GLY A 291 12.35 -19.92 -14.37
N LEU A 292 13.63 -20.25 -14.55
CA LEU A 292 14.74 -19.33 -14.31
C LEU A 292 15.83 -19.57 -15.34
N SER A 293 16.31 -18.51 -15.96
CA SER A 293 17.48 -18.51 -16.86
C SER A 293 18.44 -17.41 -16.43
N ASN A 294 19.74 -17.70 -16.40
CA ASN A 294 20.80 -16.83 -15.93
C ASN A 294 21.87 -16.64 -16.99
N ASN A 295 21.53 -15.99 -18.11
CA ASN A 295 22.49 -15.60 -19.15
C ASN A 295 22.61 -14.07 -19.11
N ASN A 296 23.72 -13.49 -18.70
CA ASN A 296 23.99 -12.05 -18.58
C ASN A 296 22.94 -11.24 -17.74
N TYR A 297 21.68 -11.63 -17.82
CA TYR A 297 20.55 -11.16 -17.01
C TYR A 297 19.75 -12.35 -16.52
N ALA A 298 19.24 -12.26 -15.30
CA ALA A 298 18.29 -13.23 -14.80
C ALA A 298 16.91 -12.96 -15.43
N PHE A 299 16.35 -13.94 -16.09
CA PHE A 299 14.97 -13.94 -16.57
C PHE A 299 14.22 -15.11 -15.93
N GLY A 300 12.96 -14.92 -15.58
CA GLY A 300 12.17 -15.99 -14.98
C GLY A 300 10.69 -15.76 -15.00
N ASN A 301 10.00 -16.82 -14.61
CA ASN A 301 8.56 -16.85 -14.38
C ASN A 301 8.30 -17.36 -12.96
N ALA A 302 7.21 -16.90 -12.36
CA ALA A 302 6.74 -17.40 -11.08
C ALA A 302 5.22 -17.48 -11.07
N ASP A 303 4.70 -18.52 -10.45
CA ASP A 303 3.30 -18.67 -10.11
C ASP A 303 3.04 -18.04 -8.74
N ILE A 304 1.88 -17.41 -8.57
CA ILE A 304 1.51 -16.69 -7.36
C ILE A 304 0.26 -17.29 -6.73
N TYR A 305 0.27 -17.36 -5.40
CA TYR A 305 -0.72 -18.08 -4.61
C TYR A 305 -1.20 -17.23 -3.41
N GLU A 306 -2.46 -17.47 -3.01
CA GLU A 306 -3.03 -16.92 -1.77
C GLU A 306 -2.96 -17.91 -0.61
#